data_624c388efd7ba156711af5b348a1e9d7
#
_entry.id   624c388efd7ba156711af5b348a1e9d7
#
_cell.length_a   1.000
_cell.length_b   1.000
_cell.length_c   1.000
_cell.angle_alpha   90.00
_cell.angle_beta   90.00
_cell.angle_gamma   90.00
#
_symmetry.space_group_name_H-M   'P 1'
#
loop_
_entity.id
_entity.type
_entity.pdbx_description
1 polymer ?
#
loop_
_entity_poly.entity_id
_entity_poly.type
_entity_poly.pdbx_seq_one_letter_code
_entity_poly.pdbx_strand_id
1 'polypeptide(L)'
;KPTQTEVNAINSFIAWDNIEKNKLFFSIVSSCYEYCLITTNKNPYISKTVFKGKKFFLDTNIIFRMSGFNKDERRFVVNAFVEKCKEVGIVLCYTSTVYDEIFRVINRQIEYIQKLTNGQFPISVDSLSKLSDQYEINDFYVLYCNWCKEPQNNYYDFVSFRKYLSKL
;
A
#
# COMPACT_ATOMS: atom_id res chain seq x y z
N LYS A 1 26.94 -10.38 13.92
CA LYS A 1 26.48 -11.29 14.98
C LYS A 1 26.36 -10.50 16.27
N PRO A 2 25.32 -10.72 17.11
CA PRO A 2 25.22 -10.04 18.40
C PRO A 2 26.39 -10.42 19.31
N THR A 3 26.83 -9.48 20.13
CA THR A 3 27.84 -9.71 21.14
C THR A 3 27.28 -10.55 22.31
N GLN A 4 28.13 -11.20 23.07
CA GLN A 4 27.69 -11.98 24.23
C GLN A 4 26.95 -11.12 25.28
N THR A 5 27.32 -9.85 25.42
CA THR A 5 26.63 -8.90 26.30
C THR A 5 25.20 -8.63 25.84
N GLU A 6 24.97 -8.43 24.52
CA GLU A 6 23.62 -8.23 23.95
C GLU A 6 22.76 -9.48 24.12
N VAL A 7 23.33 -10.67 23.90
CA VAL A 7 22.64 -11.95 24.12
C VAL A 7 22.21 -12.10 25.58
N ASN A 8 23.09 -11.79 26.52
CA ASN A 8 22.78 -11.85 27.93
C ASN A 8 21.70 -10.85 28.35
N ALA A 9 21.72 -9.62 27.79
CA ALA A 9 20.70 -8.61 28.06
C ALA A 9 19.33 -9.07 27.54
N ILE A 10 19.26 -9.64 26.33
CA ILE A 10 18.03 -10.18 25.74
C ILE A 10 17.50 -11.34 26.61
N ASN A 11 18.36 -12.27 27.01
CA ASN A 11 17.93 -13.39 27.83
C ASN A 11 17.42 -12.94 29.21
N SER A 12 18.08 -11.93 29.83
CA SER A 12 17.61 -11.34 31.07
C SER A 12 16.25 -10.65 30.93
N PHE A 13 16.03 -9.93 29.82
CA PHE A 13 14.73 -9.32 29.51
C PHE A 13 13.64 -10.38 29.31
N ILE A 14 13.93 -11.44 28.57
CA ILE A 14 12.97 -12.53 28.35
C ILE A 14 12.63 -13.22 29.69
N ALA A 15 13.62 -13.49 30.51
CA ALA A 15 13.45 -14.15 31.79
C ALA A 15 12.81 -13.29 32.89
N TRP A 16 12.74 -11.96 32.68
CA TRP A 16 12.11 -11.05 33.64
C TRP A 16 10.60 -11.35 33.75
N ASP A 17 10.18 -11.79 34.93
CA ASP A 17 8.77 -12.12 35.19
C ASP A 17 7.95 -10.85 35.46
N ASN A 18 7.23 -10.41 34.43
CA ASN A 18 6.34 -9.26 34.48
C ASN A 18 5.12 -9.53 33.57
N ILE A 19 3.93 -9.47 34.17
CA ILE A 19 2.67 -9.83 33.49
C ILE A 19 2.42 -8.97 32.24
N GLU A 20 2.60 -7.66 32.33
CA GLU A 20 2.35 -6.75 31.18
C GLU A 20 3.35 -6.98 30.05
N LYS A 21 4.64 -7.14 30.40
CA LYS A 21 5.68 -7.53 29.44
C LYS A 21 5.34 -8.86 28.78
N ASN A 22 4.93 -9.87 29.56
CA ASN A 22 4.62 -11.20 29.04
C ASN A 22 3.42 -11.18 28.09
N LYS A 23 2.36 -10.41 28.41
CA LYS A 23 1.21 -10.20 27.53
C LYS A 23 1.62 -9.52 26.21
N LEU A 24 2.41 -8.44 26.29
CA LEU A 24 2.88 -7.72 25.11
C LEU A 24 3.80 -8.61 24.25
N PHE A 25 4.72 -9.31 24.88
CA PHE A 25 5.62 -10.23 24.19
C PHE A 25 4.86 -11.36 23.50
N PHE A 26 3.88 -11.97 24.16
CA PHE A 26 3.02 -12.98 23.57
C PHE A 26 2.25 -12.43 22.37
N SER A 27 1.72 -11.21 22.46
CA SER A 27 1.02 -10.55 21.34
C SER A 27 1.95 -10.36 20.14
N ILE A 28 3.18 -9.88 20.35
CA ILE A 28 4.17 -9.68 19.27
C ILE A 28 4.53 -11.03 18.62
N VAL A 29 4.85 -12.05 19.43
CA VAL A 29 5.21 -13.38 18.92
C VAL A 29 4.06 -14.01 18.16
N SER A 30 2.83 -13.89 18.66
CA SER A 30 1.64 -14.37 17.96
C SER A 30 1.43 -13.68 16.61
N SER A 31 1.61 -12.36 16.55
CA SER A 31 1.51 -11.60 15.29
C SER A 31 2.61 -11.99 14.29
N CYS A 32 3.84 -12.18 14.75
CA CYS A 32 4.93 -12.68 13.92
C CYS A 32 4.64 -14.08 13.40
N TYR A 33 4.13 -14.97 14.23
CA TYR A 33 3.75 -16.32 13.86
C TYR A 33 2.62 -16.32 12.83
N GLU A 34 1.58 -15.52 13.03
CA GLU A 34 0.50 -15.32 12.07
C GLU A 34 1.01 -14.83 10.73
N TYR A 35 1.91 -13.81 10.73
CA TYR A 35 2.56 -13.32 9.51
C TYR A 35 3.33 -14.43 8.79
N CYS A 36 4.13 -15.22 9.52
CA CYS A 36 4.84 -16.36 8.95
C CYS A 36 3.88 -17.41 8.35
N LEU A 37 2.76 -17.69 9.01
CA LEU A 37 1.75 -18.61 8.48
C LEU A 37 1.14 -18.11 7.16
N ILE A 38 0.87 -16.81 7.04
CA ILE A 38 0.33 -16.22 5.80
C ILE A 38 1.36 -16.30 4.67
N THR A 39 2.63 -15.99 4.97
CA THR A 39 3.66 -15.80 3.95
C THR A 39 4.36 -17.09 3.54
N THR A 40 4.47 -18.07 4.43
CA THR A 40 5.29 -19.28 4.21
C THR A 40 4.50 -20.58 4.14
N ASN A 41 3.30 -20.62 4.70
CA ASN A 41 2.56 -21.88 4.79
C ASN A 41 1.84 -22.21 3.50
N LYS A 42 2.20 -23.35 2.91
CA LYS A 42 1.58 -23.91 1.71
C LYS A 42 0.27 -24.67 2.00
N ASN A 43 -0.08 -24.86 3.29
CA ASN A 43 -1.30 -25.58 3.66
C ASN A 43 -2.46 -24.59 3.90
N PRO A 44 -3.39 -24.45 2.93
CA PRO A 44 -4.49 -23.48 3.02
C PRO A 44 -5.48 -23.80 4.16
N TYR A 45 -5.50 -25.03 4.63
CA TYR A 45 -6.44 -25.45 5.66
C TYR A 45 -6.10 -24.86 7.04
N ILE A 46 -4.83 -24.90 7.42
CA ILE A 46 -4.36 -24.31 8.69
C ILE A 46 -4.56 -22.79 8.66
N SER A 47 -4.20 -22.16 7.54
CA SER A 47 -4.37 -20.73 7.37
C SER A 47 -5.84 -20.31 7.50
N LYS A 48 -6.78 -21.03 6.88
CA LYS A 48 -8.22 -20.73 7.00
C LYS A 48 -8.74 -20.84 8.43
N THR A 49 -8.29 -21.82 9.19
CA THR A 49 -8.75 -22.02 10.58
C THR A 49 -8.30 -20.86 11.48
N VAL A 50 -7.07 -20.37 11.28
CA VAL A 50 -6.48 -19.32 12.11
C VAL A 50 -6.99 -17.93 11.74
N PHE A 51 -7.20 -17.67 10.44
CA PHE A 51 -7.44 -16.31 9.93
C PHE A 51 -8.89 -15.99 9.56
N LYS A 52 -9.75 -16.99 9.44
CA LYS A 52 -11.15 -16.78 9.05
C LYS A 52 -11.86 -15.76 9.95
N GLY A 53 -12.35 -14.70 9.34
CA GLY A 53 -13.09 -13.63 10.01
C GLY A 53 -12.23 -12.59 10.75
N LYS A 54 -10.90 -12.74 10.79
CA LYS A 54 -10.03 -11.69 11.32
C LYS A 54 -10.10 -10.45 10.43
N LYS A 55 -10.07 -9.27 11.05
CA LYS A 55 -10.06 -7.98 10.35
C LYS A 55 -8.65 -7.46 10.22
N PHE A 56 -8.21 -7.18 8.99
CA PHE A 56 -6.94 -6.51 8.72
C PHE A 56 -7.25 -5.11 8.20
N PHE A 57 -6.69 -4.11 8.86
CA PHE A 57 -6.85 -2.73 8.46
C PHE A 57 -5.71 -2.35 7.51
N LEU A 58 -6.10 -1.95 6.31
CA LEU A 58 -5.17 -1.51 5.27
C LEU A 58 -4.77 -0.07 5.51
N ASP A 59 -3.48 0.20 5.36
CA ASP A 59 -2.92 1.55 5.32
C ASP A 59 -3.08 2.17 3.92
N THR A 60 -3.06 3.48 3.84
CA THR A 60 -3.13 4.29 2.61
C THR A 60 -2.13 3.81 1.55
N ASN A 61 -0.90 3.50 1.95
CA ASN A 61 0.13 3.03 1.04
C ASN A 61 -0.21 1.69 0.38
N ILE A 62 -0.86 0.78 1.11
CA ILE A 62 -1.29 -0.51 0.57
C ILE A 62 -2.39 -0.29 -0.47
N ILE A 63 -3.36 0.57 -0.18
CA ILE A 63 -4.47 0.91 -1.08
C ILE A 63 -3.93 1.55 -2.38
N PHE A 64 -3.01 2.50 -2.28
CA PHE A 64 -2.39 3.10 -3.46
C PHE A 64 -1.60 2.10 -4.30
N ARG A 65 -0.89 1.16 -3.68
CA ARG A 65 -0.21 0.09 -4.41
C ARG A 65 -1.18 -0.85 -5.11
N MET A 66 -2.30 -1.19 -4.46
CA MET A 66 -3.36 -1.99 -5.09
C MET A 66 -3.93 -1.29 -6.32
N SER A 67 -4.17 0.01 -6.23
CA SER A 67 -4.73 0.84 -7.29
C SER A 67 -3.73 1.15 -8.42
N GLY A 68 -2.47 0.76 -8.31
CA GLY A 68 -1.45 0.96 -9.35
C GLY A 68 -0.79 2.34 -9.32
N PHE A 69 -0.92 3.10 -8.20
CA PHE A 69 -0.27 4.41 -8.06
C PHE A 69 1.22 4.36 -7.73
N ASN A 70 1.78 3.18 -7.55
CA ASN A 70 3.18 2.97 -7.17
C ASN A 70 3.77 1.78 -7.95
N LYS A 71 4.23 1.97 -9.17
CA LYS A 71 4.91 0.99 -10.06
C LYS A 71 4.29 -0.43 -10.06
N ASP A 72 4.17 -1.04 -11.21
CA ASP A 72 3.49 -2.34 -11.40
C ASP A 72 4.07 -3.49 -10.57
N GLU A 73 5.38 -3.51 -10.33
CA GLU A 73 6.03 -4.55 -9.51
C GLU A 73 5.46 -4.59 -8.08
N ARG A 74 5.25 -3.43 -7.46
CA ARG A 74 4.68 -3.32 -6.12
C ARG A 74 3.20 -3.67 -6.09
N ARG A 75 2.48 -3.34 -7.17
CA ARG A 75 1.07 -3.73 -7.36
C ARG A 75 0.91 -5.23 -7.36
N PHE A 76 1.77 -5.95 -8.09
CA PHE A 76 1.72 -7.41 -8.15
C PHE A 76 1.86 -8.06 -6.77
N VAL A 77 2.84 -7.62 -5.98
CA VAL A 77 3.08 -8.16 -4.63
C VAL A 77 1.88 -7.91 -3.70
N VAL A 78 1.33 -6.70 -3.73
CA VAL A 78 0.19 -6.35 -2.87
C VAL A 78 -1.08 -7.08 -3.29
N ASN A 79 -1.34 -7.21 -4.59
CA ASN A 79 -2.50 -7.98 -5.07
C ASN A 79 -2.39 -9.46 -4.70
N ALA A 80 -1.21 -10.07 -4.81
CA ALA A 80 -1.00 -11.44 -4.36
C ALA A 80 -1.27 -11.61 -2.85
N PHE A 81 -0.86 -10.63 -2.03
CA PHE A 81 -1.17 -10.61 -0.60
C PHE A 81 -2.68 -10.48 -0.35
N VAL A 82 -3.36 -9.58 -1.04
CA VAL A 82 -4.82 -9.37 -0.92
C VAL A 82 -5.59 -10.62 -1.31
N GLU A 83 -5.24 -11.25 -2.42
CA GLU A 83 -5.87 -12.50 -2.84
C GLU A 83 -5.64 -13.61 -1.80
N LYS A 84 -4.43 -13.68 -1.23
CA LYS A 84 -4.15 -14.63 -0.15
C LYS A 84 -4.99 -14.37 1.09
N CYS A 85 -5.17 -13.11 1.48
CA CYS A 85 -6.06 -12.72 2.58
C CYS A 85 -7.50 -13.18 2.34
N LYS A 86 -8.02 -12.96 1.13
CA LYS A 86 -9.37 -13.40 0.74
C LYS A 86 -9.50 -14.92 0.79
N GLU A 87 -8.51 -15.64 0.27
CA GLU A 87 -8.47 -17.11 0.23
C GLU A 87 -8.55 -17.72 1.63
N VAL A 88 -7.88 -17.11 2.62
CA VAL A 88 -7.90 -17.58 4.01
C VAL A 88 -9.05 -17.00 4.85
N GLY A 89 -9.90 -16.18 4.26
CA GLY A 89 -11.09 -15.63 4.88
C GLY A 89 -10.85 -14.43 5.80
N ILE A 90 -9.77 -13.68 5.58
CA ILE A 90 -9.51 -12.39 6.25
C ILE A 90 -10.45 -11.34 5.66
N VAL A 91 -11.02 -10.52 6.52
CA VAL A 91 -11.84 -9.35 6.16
C VAL A 91 -10.90 -8.13 6.07
N LEU A 92 -10.69 -7.62 4.85
CA LEU A 92 -9.91 -6.41 4.65
C LEU A 92 -10.78 -5.19 4.93
N CYS A 93 -10.29 -4.28 5.77
CA CYS A 93 -10.97 -3.08 6.22
C CYS A 93 -10.07 -1.86 6.02
N TYR A 94 -10.66 -0.68 5.99
CA TYR A 94 -9.95 0.59 6.15
C TYR A 94 -10.74 1.51 7.08
N THR A 95 -10.08 2.46 7.70
CA THR A 95 -10.71 3.42 8.61
C THR A 95 -11.18 4.66 7.84
N SER A 96 -12.10 5.45 8.43
CA SER A 96 -12.46 6.76 7.87
C SER A 96 -11.26 7.67 7.70
N THR A 97 -10.30 7.62 8.63
CA THR A 97 -9.05 8.41 8.54
C THR A 97 -8.24 8.05 7.29
N VAL A 98 -8.10 6.76 6.97
CA VAL A 98 -7.43 6.30 5.75
C VAL A 98 -8.18 6.76 4.51
N TYR A 99 -9.52 6.67 4.52
CA TYR A 99 -10.35 7.16 3.44
C TYR A 99 -10.15 8.67 3.18
N ASP A 100 -10.20 9.49 4.24
CA ASP A 100 -9.98 10.93 4.15
C ASP A 100 -8.55 11.28 3.67
N GLU A 101 -7.57 10.49 4.07
CA GLU A 101 -6.18 10.63 3.63
C GLU A 101 -6.04 10.35 2.14
N ILE A 102 -6.65 9.28 1.62
CA ILE A 102 -6.67 8.95 0.20
C ILE A 102 -7.21 10.13 -0.61
N PHE A 103 -8.37 10.70 -0.21
CA PHE A 103 -8.95 11.85 -0.90
C PHE A 103 -8.05 13.09 -0.85
N ARG A 104 -7.41 13.36 0.28
CA ARG A 104 -6.46 14.48 0.41
C ARG A 104 -5.26 14.31 -0.53
N VAL A 105 -4.72 13.10 -0.63
CA VAL A 105 -3.60 12.81 -1.54
C VAL A 105 -4.04 12.96 -2.98
N ILE A 106 -5.17 12.37 -3.39
CA ILE A 106 -5.71 12.49 -4.75
C ILE A 106 -5.91 13.97 -5.12
N ASN A 107 -6.54 14.77 -4.25
CA ASN A 107 -6.77 16.19 -4.51
C ASN A 107 -5.46 16.96 -4.69
N ARG A 108 -4.47 16.72 -3.82
CA ARG A 108 -3.14 17.34 -3.93
C ARG A 108 -2.44 16.98 -5.24
N GLN A 109 -2.55 15.73 -5.68
CA GLN A 109 -1.97 15.30 -6.95
C GLN A 109 -2.67 15.94 -8.15
N ILE A 110 -3.99 16.07 -8.12
CA ILE A 110 -4.74 16.78 -9.15
C ILE A 110 -4.33 18.25 -9.22
N GLU A 111 -4.22 18.95 -8.09
CA GLU A 111 -3.73 20.33 -8.05
C GLU A 111 -2.31 20.46 -8.60
N TYR A 112 -1.45 19.50 -8.30
CA TYR A 112 -0.09 19.44 -8.86
C TYR A 112 -0.12 19.28 -10.38
N ILE A 113 -0.93 18.36 -10.91
CA ILE A 113 -1.08 18.15 -12.36
C ILE A 113 -1.65 19.40 -13.02
N GLN A 114 -2.64 20.04 -12.40
CA GLN A 114 -3.21 21.30 -12.91
C GLN A 114 -2.16 22.41 -13.04
N LYS A 115 -1.27 22.53 -12.06
CA LYS A 115 -0.15 23.49 -12.09
C LYS A 115 0.87 23.15 -13.17
N LEU A 116 1.19 21.87 -13.36
CA LEU A 116 2.12 21.42 -14.39
C LEU A 116 1.59 21.65 -15.80
N THR A 117 0.30 21.45 -15.98
CA THR A 117 -0.32 21.62 -17.32
C THR A 117 -0.58 23.09 -17.65
N ASN A 118 -0.78 23.95 -16.65
CA ASN A 118 -0.95 25.41 -16.74
C ASN A 118 -1.72 25.88 -18.01
N GLY A 119 -2.79 25.19 -18.37
CA GLY A 119 -3.59 25.46 -19.56
C GLY A 119 -2.95 25.02 -20.89
N GLN A 120 -1.82 24.34 -20.89
CA GLN A 120 -1.18 23.75 -22.04
C GLN A 120 -1.41 22.25 -22.13
N PHE A 121 -1.26 21.67 -23.32
CA PHE A 121 -1.32 20.21 -23.46
C PHE A 121 -0.31 19.55 -22.53
N PRO A 122 -0.68 18.46 -21.86
CA PRO A 122 0.26 17.75 -21.01
C PRO A 122 1.46 17.29 -21.84
N ILE A 123 2.65 17.54 -21.32
CA ILE A 123 3.89 17.06 -21.94
C ILE A 123 3.82 15.53 -21.96
N SER A 124 4.08 14.92 -23.11
CA SER A 124 4.01 13.45 -23.20
C SER A 124 5.01 12.82 -22.22
N VAL A 125 4.64 11.65 -21.68
CA VAL A 125 5.53 10.89 -20.78
C VAL A 125 6.91 10.65 -21.43
N ASP A 126 6.91 10.37 -22.75
CA ASP A 126 8.15 10.14 -23.52
C ASP A 126 9.02 11.40 -23.61
N SER A 127 8.39 12.58 -23.70
CA SER A 127 9.11 13.86 -23.71
C SER A 127 9.64 14.20 -22.31
N LEU A 128 8.86 13.92 -21.26
CA LEU A 128 9.31 14.07 -19.88
C LEU A 128 10.43 13.09 -19.54
N SER A 129 10.35 11.83 -19.97
CA SER A 129 11.40 10.84 -19.73
C SER A 129 12.74 11.24 -20.37
N LYS A 130 12.71 11.93 -21.52
CA LYS A 130 13.91 12.48 -22.17
C LYS A 130 14.49 13.72 -21.45
N LEU A 131 13.66 14.45 -20.72
CA LEU A 131 14.08 15.60 -19.92
C LEU A 131 14.53 15.20 -18.51
N SER A 132 14.22 14.00 -18.08
CA SER A 132 14.23 13.60 -16.67
C SER A 132 15.25 12.54 -16.29
N ASP A 133 16.47 12.59 -16.78
CA ASP A 133 17.57 11.97 -16.02
C ASP A 133 17.72 12.59 -14.60
N GLN A 134 16.92 13.62 -14.28
CA GLN A 134 16.96 14.37 -13.02
C GLN A 134 15.65 14.47 -12.23
N TYR A 135 14.49 14.00 -12.77
CA TYR A 135 13.20 14.13 -12.09
C TYR A 135 12.44 12.80 -12.07
N GLU A 136 12.11 12.31 -10.88
CA GLU A 136 11.13 11.19 -10.76
C GLU A 136 9.78 11.65 -11.33
N ILE A 137 9.33 10.97 -12.38
CA ILE A 137 8.00 11.21 -12.95
C ILE A 137 6.99 10.68 -11.95
N ASN A 138 6.09 11.56 -11.52
CA ASN A 138 5.02 11.19 -10.60
C ASN A 138 4.05 10.21 -11.28
N ASP A 139 3.82 9.06 -10.67
CA ASP A 139 2.92 8.01 -11.18
C ASP A 139 1.51 8.52 -11.49
N PHE A 140 0.99 9.47 -10.70
CA PHE A 140 -0.30 10.11 -10.97
C PHE A 140 -0.30 10.93 -12.28
N TYR A 141 0.81 11.56 -12.62
CA TYR A 141 0.95 12.25 -13.90
C TYR A 141 0.97 11.27 -15.06
N VAL A 142 1.64 10.14 -14.91
CA VAL A 142 1.63 9.05 -15.91
C VAL A 142 0.20 8.53 -16.12
N LEU A 143 -0.53 8.28 -15.04
CA LEU A 143 -1.93 7.88 -15.09
C LEU A 143 -2.80 8.93 -15.78
N TYR A 144 -2.60 10.21 -15.51
CA TYR A 144 -3.31 11.30 -16.16
C TYR A 144 -3.03 11.33 -17.67
N CYS A 145 -1.77 11.23 -18.07
CA CYS A 145 -1.39 11.18 -19.48
C CYS A 145 -2.02 9.97 -20.22
N ASN A 146 -2.03 8.81 -19.55
CA ASN A 146 -2.65 7.62 -20.12
C ASN A 146 -4.18 7.76 -20.21
N TRP A 147 -4.81 8.31 -19.16
CA TRP A 147 -6.24 8.61 -19.18
C TRP A 147 -6.62 9.57 -20.31
N CYS A 148 -5.82 10.59 -20.59
CA CYS A 148 -6.03 11.54 -21.67
C CYS A 148 -5.87 10.94 -23.10
N LYS A 149 -5.21 9.79 -23.24
CA LYS A 149 -5.09 9.10 -24.54
C LYS A 149 -6.39 8.41 -24.97
N GLU A 150 -7.29 8.15 -24.04
CA GLU A 150 -8.58 7.54 -24.35
C GLU A 150 -9.49 8.55 -25.07
N PRO A 151 -10.09 8.20 -26.22
CA PRO A 151 -10.82 9.14 -27.08
C PRO A 151 -12.00 9.86 -26.41
N GLN A 152 -12.59 9.24 -25.38
CA GLN A 152 -13.73 9.78 -24.63
C GLN A 152 -13.33 10.79 -23.57
N ASN A 153 -12.04 10.93 -23.27
CA ASN A 153 -11.53 11.76 -22.19
C ASN A 153 -10.99 13.10 -22.75
N ASN A 154 -11.31 14.19 -22.08
CA ASN A 154 -10.82 15.49 -22.44
C ASN A 154 -9.65 15.91 -21.54
N TYR A 155 -8.60 16.46 -22.15
CA TYR A 155 -7.59 17.22 -21.41
C TYR A 155 -8.31 18.28 -20.56
N TYR A 156 -7.84 18.52 -19.35
CA TYR A 156 -8.42 19.49 -18.40
C TYR A 156 -9.72 19.07 -17.70
N ASP A 157 -10.32 17.93 -18.03
CA ASP A 157 -11.45 17.41 -17.26
C ASP A 157 -10.97 16.70 -15.98
N PHE A 158 -10.46 17.50 -15.06
CA PHE A 158 -9.97 17.01 -13.77
C PHE A 158 -11.07 16.49 -12.86
N VAL A 159 -12.32 16.85 -13.11
CA VAL A 159 -13.47 16.32 -12.37
C VAL A 159 -13.69 14.86 -12.77
N SER A 160 -13.70 14.56 -14.04
CA SER A 160 -13.84 13.18 -14.54
C SER A 160 -12.60 12.35 -14.22
N PHE A 161 -11.40 12.92 -14.29
CA PHE A 161 -10.17 12.24 -13.87
C PHE A 161 -10.20 11.89 -12.37
N ARG A 162 -10.63 12.80 -11.49
CA ARG A 162 -10.83 12.51 -10.07
C ARG A 162 -11.80 11.34 -9.86
N LYS A 163 -12.91 11.34 -10.60
CA LYS A 163 -13.92 10.28 -10.55
C LYS A 163 -13.38 8.94 -11.04
N TYR A 164 -12.48 8.96 -12.01
CA TYR A 164 -11.74 7.79 -12.46
C TYR A 164 -10.82 7.27 -11.33
N LEU A 165 -9.99 8.12 -10.73
CA LEU A 165 -9.09 7.74 -9.63
C LEU A 165 -9.84 7.16 -8.41
N SER A 166 -11.04 7.67 -8.12
CA SER A 166 -11.84 7.16 -7.00
C SER A 166 -12.48 5.79 -7.25
N LYS A 167 -12.38 5.25 -8.46
CA LYS A 167 -12.91 3.93 -8.84
C LYS A 167 -11.83 2.85 -8.95
N LEU A 168 -10.55 3.26 -8.97
CA LEU A 168 -9.41 2.35 -8.96
C LEU A 168 -9.20 1.76 -7.57
#